data_385689643b2ca893a0cbccd22650c7e3
#
_entry.id   385689643b2ca893a0cbccd22650c7e3
#
_cell.length_a   1.000
_cell.length_b   1.000
_cell.length_c   1.000
_cell.angle_alpha   90.00
_cell.angle_beta   90.00
_cell.angle_gamma   90.00
#
_symmetry.space_group_name_H-M   'P 1'
#
loop_
_entity.id
_entity.type
_entity.pdbx_description
1 polymer ?
#
loop_
_entity_poly.entity_id
_entity_poly.type
_entity_poly.pdbx_seq_one_letter_code
_entity_poly.pdbx_strand_id
1 'polypeptide(L)'
;MKKIIIQFSVALLLITGIYVYKYNNEKDLEVSNISQDIMNDYEDIIIKHGNEDEKVIALTFDDGPDKDFTPQVLDILKKNNVKATFFVVGENVEWNAEILKRQHEEGHEIGNHTFTHINIYKKGYNDIYKEINNT
;
A
#
# COMPACT_ATOMS: atom_id res chain seq x y z
N MET A 1 -22.77 21.64 -48.69
CA MET A 1 -21.62 20.72 -48.38
C MET A 1 -21.00 20.98 -47.01
N LYS A 2 -20.59 22.18 -46.59
CA LYS A 2 -19.96 22.43 -45.28
C LYS A 2 -20.76 22.00 -44.05
N LYS A 3 -22.12 22.19 -44.03
CA LYS A 3 -22.98 21.76 -42.91
C LYS A 3 -23.03 20.25 -42.73
N ILE A 4 -23.01 19.46 -43.77
CA ILE A 4 -23.02 18.00 -43.73
C ILE A 4 -21.72 17.48 -43.19
N ILE A 5 -20.59 18.06 -43.59
CA ILE A 5 -19.24 17.65 -43.08
C ILE A 5 -19.12 17.92 -41.57
N ILE A 6 -19.65 19.06 -41.09
CA ILE A 6 -19.65 19.38 -39.65
C ILE A 6 -20.52 18.40 -38.87
N GLN A 7 -21.68 18.00 -39.37
CA GLN A 7 -22.54 17.00 -38.70
C GLN A 7 -21.88 15.62 -38.62
N PHE A 8 -21.18 15.19 -39.68
CA PHE A 8 -20.46 13.92 -39.66
C PHE A 8 -19.28 13.94 -38.69
N SER A 9 -18.54 15.04 -38.58
CA SER A 9 -17.42 15.14 -37.64
C SER A 9 -17.88 15.17 -36.16
N VAL A 10 -18.99 15.82 -35.85
CA VAL A 10 -19.58 15.83 -34.51
C VAL A 10 -20.10 14.43 -34.13
N ALA A 11 -20.79 13.76 -35.06
CA ALA A 11 -21.25 12.39 -34.82
C ALA A 11 -20.09 11.41 -34.58
N LEU A 12 -19.01 11.52 -35.33
CA LEU A 12 -17.83 10.70 -35.16
C LEU A 12 -17.15 10.94 -33.79
N LEU A 13 -17.06 12.20 -33.34
CA LEU A 13 -16.51 12.53 -32.03
C LEU A 13 -17.38 11.99 -30.88
N LEU A 14 -18.69 12.01 -31.01
CA LEU A 14 -19.61 11.42 -30.03
C LEU A 14 -19.49 9.90 -29.98
N ILE A 15 -19.40 9.24 -31.12
CA ILE A 15 -19.24 7.77 -31.19
C ILE A 15 -17.90 7.36 -30.59
N THR A 16 -16.81 8.06 -30.90
CA THR A 16 -15.50 7.78 -30.31
C THR A 16 -15.48 8.06 -28.81
N GLY A 17 -16.12 9.13 -28.35
CA GLY A 17 -16.27 9.44 -26.93
C GLY A 17 -17.03 8.35 -26.17
N ILE A 18 -18.15 7.87 -26.71
CA ILE A 18 -18.93 6.77 -26.13
C ILE A 18 -18.11 5.47 -26.11
N TYR A 19 -17.37 5.19 -27.18
CA TYR A 19 -16.53 3.98 -27.24
C TYR A 19 -15.42 4.01 -26.20
N VAL A 20 -14.71 5.13 -26.06
CA VAL A 20 -13.64 5.31 -25.05
C VAL A 20 -14.21 5.22 -23.63
N TYR A 21 -15.35 5.84 -23.37
CA TYR A 21 -16.02 5.76 -22.08
C TYR A 21 -16.41 4.32 -21.73
N LYS A 22 -17.01 3.60 -22.67
CA LYS A 22 -17.38 2.19 -22.47
C LYS A 22 -16.16 1.29 -22.24
N TYR A 23 -15.11 1.47 -23.04
CA TYR A 23 -13.85 0.72 -22.90
C TYR A 23 -13.20 0.92 -21.53
N ASN A 24 -13.14 2.16 -21.02
CA ASN A 24 -12.58 2.45 -19.72
C ASN A 24 -13.42 1.83 -18.59
N ASN A 25 -14.76 1.93 -18.66
CA ASN A 25 -15.62 1.31 -17.64
C ASN A 25 -15.54 -0.20 -17.63
N GLU A 26 -15.46 -0.87 -18.79
CA GLU A 26 -15.30 -2.33 -18.87
C GLU A 26 -13.95 -2.75 -18.25
N LYS A 27 -12.89 -1.99 -18.49
CA LYS A 27 -11.57 -2.25 -17.92
C LYS A 27 -11.54 -2.05 -16.40
N ASP A 28 -12.18 -0.99 -15.90
CA ASP A 28 -12.26 -0.72 -14.46
C ASP A 28 -13.07 -1.81 -13.74
N LEU A 29 -14.13 -2.31 -14.37
CA LEU A 29 -14.94 -3.42 -13.85
C LEU A 29 -14.14 -4.73 -13.83
N GLU A 30 -13.37 -5.02 -14.87
CA GLU A 30 -12.51 -6.21 -14.95
C GLU A 30 -11.45 -6.19 -13.84
N VAL A 31 -10.77 -5.06 -13.63
CA VAL A 31 -9.78 -4.87 -12.55
C VAL A 31 -10.43 -5.05 -11.18
N SER A 32 -11.64 -4.49 -10.98
CA SER A 32 -12.40 -4.65 -9.75
C SER A 32 -12.74 -6.12 -9.46
N ASN A 33 -13.18 -6.86 -10.46
CA ASN A 33 -13.51 -8.28 -10.31
C ASN A 33 -12.26 -9.13 -9.99
N ILE A 34 -11.15 -8.90 -10.70
CA ILE A 34 -9.87 -9.59 -10.42
C ILE A 34 -9.39 -9.27 -8.99
N SER A 35 -9.51 -8.02 -8.56
CA SER A 35 -9.15 -7.63 -7.20
C SER A 35 -10.01 -8.34 -6.15
N GLN A 36 -11.31 -8.48 -6.41
CA GLN A 36 -12.22 -9.18 -5.51
C GLN A 36 -11.94 -10.69 -5.47
N ASP A 37 -11.65 -11.31 -6.60
CA ASP A 37 -11.27 -12.72 -6.66
C ASP A 37 -9.98 -12.98 -5.89
N ILE A 38 -8.95 -12.14 -6.07
CA ILE A 38 -7.71 -12.23 -5.30
C ILE A 38 -7.99 -12.06 -3.79
N MET A 39 -8.81 -11.10 -3.40
CA MET A 39 -9.15 -10.88 -1.99
C MET A 39 -9.86 -12.08 -1.38
N ASN A 40 -10.72 -12.77 -2.15
CA ASN A 40 -11.41 -13.97 -1.70
C ASN A 40 -10.44 -15.16 -1.56
N ASP A 41 -9.52 -15.32 -2.52
CA ASP A 41 -8.52 -16.41 -2.51
C ASP A 41 -7.52 -16.30 -1.34
N TYR A 42 -7.28 -15.08 -0.85
CA TYR A 42 -6.33 -14.80 0.22
C TYR A 42 -6.99 -14.26 1.49
N GLU A 43 -8.30 -14.43 1.67
CA GLU A 43 -9.05 -13.89 2.82
C GLU A 43 -8.45 -14.34 4.17
N ASP A 44 -7.98 -15.57 4.25
CA ASP A 44 -7.38 -16.13 5.46
C ASP A 44 -6.01 -15.51 5.82
N ILE A 45 -5.38 -14.82 4.86
CA ILE A 45 -4.04 -14.21 5.03
C ILE A 45 -4.15 -12.71 5.22
N ILE A 46 -5.21 -12.08 4.69
CA ILE A 46 -5.44 -10.63 4.76
C ILE A 46 -6.20 -10.28 6.02
N ILE A 47 -5.51 -9.72 7.00
CA ILE A 47 -6.10 -9.26 8.25
C ILE A 47 -6.63 -7.85 8.06
N LYS A 48 -7.95 -7.67 8.13
CA LYS A 48 -8.63 -6.38 7.96
C LYS A 48 -8.99 -5.71 9.29
N HIS A 49 -9.23 -6.50 10.33
CA HIS A 49 -9.58 -6.05 11.68
C HIS A 49 -9.24 -7.13 12.70
N GLY A 50 -9.15 -6.75 13.95
CA GLY A 50 -9.02 -7.69 15.07
C GLY A 50 -10.34 -8.30 15.49
N ASN A 51 -10.35 -8.96 16.66
CA ASN A 51 -11.57 -9.48 17.26
C ASN A 51 -12.47 -8.32 17.74
N GLU A 52 -13.67 -8.21 17.19
CA GLU A 52 -14.61 -7.12 17.50
C GLU A 52 -15.21 -7.21 18.91
N ASP A 53 -15.15 -8.40 19.52
CA ASP A 53 -15.63 -8.62 20.90
C ASP A 53 -14.61 -8.14 21.95
N GLU A 54 -13.40 -7.80 21.54
CA GLU A 54 -12.34 -7.33 22.44
C GLU A 54 -12.11 -5.83 22.31
N LYS A 55 -12.01 -5.13 23.45
CA LYS A 55 -11.68 -3.69 23.48
C LYS A 55 -10.16 -3.49 23.39
N VAL A 56 -9.59 -3.86 22.26
CA VAL A 56 -8.16 -3.74 21.96
C VAL A 56 -7.92 -2.89 20.72
N ILE A 57 -6.75 -2.29 20.62
CA ILE A 57 -6.28 -1.58 19.43
C ILE A 57 -4.90 -2.12 19.04
N ALA A 58 -4.60 -2.17 17.76
CA ALA A 58 -3.26 -2.33 17.27
C ALA A 58 -2.63 -0.94 17.07
N LEU A 59 -1.42 -0.75 17.61
CA LEU A 59 -0.65 0.47 17.41
C LEU A 59 0.43 0.20 16.37
N THR A 60 0.43 0.95 15.26
CA THR A 60 1.38 0.78 14.17
C THR A 60 2.10 2.10 13.87
N PHE A 61 3.34 2.00 13.43
CA PHE A 61 4.19 3.10 13.00
C PHE A 61 4.83 2.74 11.66
N ASP A 62 4.61 3.58 10.67
CA ASP A 62 5.10 3.38 9.31
C ASP A 62 6.30 4.29 9.02
N ASP A 63 7.01 4.04 7.91
CA ASP A 63 8.10 4.85 7.34
C ASP A 63 9.42 4.92 8.14
N GLY A 64 9.50 4.28 9.29
CA GLY A 64 10.72 4.24 10.09
C GLY A 64 11.79 3.24 9.58
N PRO A 65 12.87 3.06 10.36
CA PRO A 65 13.23 3.82 11.55
C PRO A 65 13.83 5.19 11.24
N ASP A 66 13.55 6.17 12.10
CA ASP A 66 14.14 7.51 12.08
C ASP A 66 15.03 7.71 13.32
N LYS A 67 16.17 8.39 13.15
CA LYS A 67 17.16 8.56 14.21
C LYS A 67 16.72 9.46 15.37
N ASP A 68 15.81 10.40 15.10
CA ASP A 68 15.40 11.41 16.06
C ASP A 68 14.10 11.06 16.76
N PHE A 69 13.10 10.52 16.00
CA PHE A 69 11.76 10.28 16.51
C PHE A 69 11.55 8.84 17.00
N THR A 70 12.05 7.83 16.26
CA THR A 70 11.83 6.43 16.64
C THR A 70 12.34 6.10 18.05
N PRO A 71 13.54 6.56 18.50
CA PRO A 71 13.97 6.34 19.87
C PRO A 71 13.02 6.92 20.92
N GLN A 72 12.46 8.10 20.67
CA GLN A 72 11.51 8.75 21.58
C GLN A 72 10.19 7.96 21.68
N VAL A 73 9.71 7.45 20.56
CA VAL A 73 8.53 6.56 20.53
C VAL A 73 8.79 5.30 21.34
N LEU A 74 9.95 4.65 21.15
CA LEU A 74 10.36 3.47 21.91
C LEU A 74 10.41 3.73 23.41
N ASP A 75 10.97 4.87 23.83
CA ASP A 75 11.01 5.27 25.25
C ASP A 75 9.61 5.40 25.85
N ILE A 76 8.66 5.98 25.09
CA ILE A 76 7.27 6.13 25.52
C ILE A 76 6.59 4.76 25.63
N LEU A 77 6.74 3.91 24.61
CA LEU A 77 6.16 2.56 24.59
C LEU A 77 6.69 1.73 25.76
N LYS A 78 7.99 1.77 25.99
CA LYS A 78 8.66 1.06 27.11
C LYS A 78 8.16 1.55 28.45
N LYS A 79 8.08 2.86 28.66
CA LYS A 79 7.57 3.48 29.90
C LYS A 79 6.14 3.04 30.23
N ASN A 80 5.32 2.82 29.20
CA ASN A 80 3.91 2.43 29.35
C ASN A 80 3.69 0.91 29.23
N ASN A 81 4.75 0.12 29.04
CA ASN A 81 4.69 -1.33 28.79
C ASN A 81 3.74 -1.68 27.63
N VAL A 82 3.81 -0.91 26.54
CA VAL A 82 3.00 -1.10 25.33
C VAL A 82 3.87 -1.65 24.22
N LYS A 83 3.33 -2.61 23.46
CA LYS A 83 3.95 -3.12 22.24
C LYS A 83 3.26 -2.53 21.03
N ALA A 84 4.00 -2.45 19.93
CA ALA A 84 3.54 -1.91 18.66
C ALA A 84 4.13 -2.70 17.50
N THR A 85 3.62 -2.46 16.30
CA THR A 85 4.19 -2.93 15.04
C THR A 85 4.85 -1.76 14.32
N PHE A 86 6.07 -1.94 13.83
CA PHE A 86 6.78 -0.95 13.03
C PHE A 86 6.93 -1.49 11.60
N PHE A 87 6.28 -0.85 10.65
CA PHE A 87 6.47 -1.13 9.23
C PHE A 87 7.64 -0.29 8.71
N VAL A 88 8.77 -0.97 8.49
CA VAL A 88 10.05 -0.30 8.22
C VAL A 88 10.37 -0.23 6.74
N VAL A 89 10.92 0.90 6.31
CA VAL A 89 11.45 1.13 4.96
C VAL A 89 12.90 0.65 4.91
N GLY A 90 13.24 -0.21 3.96
CA GLY A 90 14.55 -0.84 3.88
C GLY A 90 15.73 0.14 3.85
N GLU A 91 15.65 1.21 3.06
CA GLU A 91 16.68 2.27 3.03
C GLU A 91 16.88 2.91 4.41
N ASN A 92 15.81 3.12 5.18
CA ASN A 92 15.91 3.70 6.52
C ASN A 92 16.55 2.72 7.51
N VAL A 93 16.33 1.42 7.32
CA VAL A 93 16.98 0.36 8.11
C VAL A 93 18.49 0.35 7.89
N GLU A 94 18.96 0.49 6.64
CA GLU A 94 20.39 0.54 6.34
C GLU A 94 21.11 1.64 7.13
N TRP A 95 20.46 2.80 7.31
CA TRP A 95 21.03 3.93 8.04
C TRP A 95 20.83 3.88 9.56
N ASN A 96 19.88 3.07 10.03
CA ASN A 96 19.43 3.05 11.43
C ASN A 96 19.32 1.63 12.00
N ALA A 97 20.21 0.72 11.62
CA ALA A 97 20.17 -0.70 12.01
C ALA A 97 20.11 -0.91 13.54
N GLU A 98 20.78 -0.07 14.31
CA GLU A 98 20.75 -0.16 15.78
C GLU A 98 19.38 0.19 16.36
N ILE A 99 18.62 1.05 15.68
CA ILE A 99 17.25 1.40 16.09
C ILE A 99 16.33 0.21 15.77
N LEU A 100 16.45 -0.40 14.59
CA LEU A 100 15.72 -1.63 14.26
C LEU A 100 15.98 -2.74 15.26
N LYS A 101 17.25 -2.95 15.61
CA LYS A 101 17.64 -3.93 16.63
C LYS A 101 16.96 -3.63 17.97
N ARG A 102 16.95 -2.35 18.39
CA ARG A 102 16.26 -1.93 19.60
C ARG A 102 14.76 -2.19 19.55
N GLN A 103 14.10 -1.92 18.43
CA GLN A 103 12.68 -2.23 18.22
C GLN A 103 12.40 -3.71 18.47
N HIS A 104 13.21 -4.58 17.88
CA HIS A 104 13.09 -6.04 18.06
C HIS A 104 13.39 -6.48 19.51
N GLU A 105 14.49 -6.02 20.10
CA GLU A 105 14.89 -6.39 21.47
C GLU A 105 13.90 -5.92 22.53
N GLU A 106 13.22 -4.81 22.29
CA GLU A 106 12.14 -4.33 23.16
C GLU A 106 10.80 -5.05 22.93
N GLY A 107 10.75 -6.04 22.00
CA GLY A 107 9.63 -6.95 21.76
C GLY A 107 8.50 -6.33 20.95
N HIS A 108 8.82 -5.44 20.02
CA HIS A 108 7.91 -4.93 19.02
C HIS A 108 7.93 -5.83 17.78
N GLU A 109 6.84 -5.84 17.03
CA GLU A 109 6.75 -6.51 15.73
C GLU A 109 7.37 -5.62 14.65
N ILE A 110 8.06 -6.26 13.68
CA ILE A 110 8.64 -5.59 12.52
C ILE A 110 7.92 -6.06 11.28
N GLY A 111 7.37 -5.14 10.53
CA GLY A 111 6.72 -5.35 9.24
C GLY A 111 7.53 -4.74 8.10
N ASN A 112 7.35 -5.26 6.89
CA ASN A 112 7.98 -4.77 5.67
C ASN A 112 7.15 -3.62 5.08
N HIS A 113 7.80 -2.46 4.80
CA HIS A 113 7.17 -1.30 4.18
C HIS A 113 7.83 -0.91 2.85
N THR A 114 8.27 -1.92 2.10
CA THR A 114 9.07 -1.82 0.88
C THR A 114 10.48 -1.25 1.12
N PHE A 115 11.37 -1.40 0.13
CA PHE A 115 12.76 -0.96 0.30
C PHE A 115 12.92 0.55 0.16
N THR A 116 12.33 1.14 -0.91
CA THR A 116 12.45 2.59 -1.19
C THR A 116 11.16 3.38 -0.96
N HIS A 117 10.15 2.75 -0.37
CA HIS A 117 8.81 3.34 -0.19
C HIS A 117 8.17 3.85 -1.49
N ILE A 118 8.42 3.15 -2.61
CA ILE A 118 7.83 3.52 -3.90
C ILE A 118 6.33 3.22 -3.95
N ASN A 119 5.60 3.99 -4.74
CA ASN A 119 4.24 3.62 -5.10
C ASN A 119 4.28 2.40 -6.04
N ILE A 120 3.89 1.23 -5.54
CA ILE A 120 3.88 -0.03 -6.28
C ILE A 120 2.78 -0.13 -7.35
N TYR A 121 1.81 0.80 -7.33
CA TYR A 121 0.76 0.84 -8.33
C TYR A 121 1.35 1.03 -9.73
N LYS A 122 0.99 0.17 -10.66
CA LYS A 122 1.53 0.12 -12.04
C LYS A 122 3.02 -0.28 -12.16
N LYS A 123 3.62 -0.84 -11.12
CA LYS A 123 4.96 -1.43 -11.20
C LYS A 123 4.88 -2.86 -11.71
N GLY A 124 5.94 -3.30 -12.39
CA GLY A 124 6.07 -4.69 -12.83
C GLY A 124 6.43 -5.63 -11.68
N TYR A 125 6.17 -6.93 -11.86
CA TYR A 125 6.46 -7.95 -10.85
C TYR A 125 7.90 -7.87 -10.31
N ASN A 126 8.89 -7.72 -11.19
CA ASN A 126 10.30 -7.68 -10.78
C ASN A 126 10.65 -6.48 -9.91
N ASP A 127 10.00 -5.34 -10.12
CA ASP A 127 10.22 -4.14 -9.30
C ASP A 127 9.59 -4.33 -7.93
N ILE A 128 8.35 -4.84 -7.88
CA ILE A 128 7.67 -5.15 -6.62
C ILE A 128 8.43 -6.22 -5.84
N TYR A 129 8.90 -7.29 -6.51
CA TYR A 129 9.68 -8.34 -5.88
C TYR A 129 10.94 -7.80 -5.21
N LYS A 130 11.68 -6.89 -5.88
CA LYS A 130 12.88 -6.27 -5.30
C LYS A 130 12.55 -5.40 -4.08
N GLU A 131 11.48 -4.62 -4.16
CA GLU A 131 11.03 -3.77 -3.06
C GLU A 131 10.68 -4.57 -1.79
N ILE A 132 10.07 -5.73 -1.96
CA ILE A 132 9.68 -6.57 -0.82
C ILE A 132 10.85 -7.42 -0.33
N ASN A 133 11.67 -7.95 -1.23
CA ASN A 133 12.71 -8.92 -0.88
C ASN A 133 14.01 -8.28 -0.36
N ASN A 134 14.24 -7.01 -0.64
CA ASN A 134 15.45 -6.30 -0.18
C ASN A 134 15.25 -5.61 1.18
N THR A 135 14.01 -5.47 1.62
CA THR A 135 13.67 -4.99 2.96
C THR A 135 13.82 -6.12 3.97
#